data_6d5e2f2b2d1fc446a57932642671b0a8
#
_entry.id   6d5e2f2b2d1fc446a57932642671b0a8
#
_cell.length_a   1.000
_cell.length_b   1.000
_cell.length_c   1.000
_cell.angle_alpha   90.00
_cell.angle_beta   90.00
_cell.angle_gamma   90.00
#
_symmetry.space_group_name_H-M   'P 1'
#
loop_
_entity.id
_entity.type
_entity.pdbx_description
1 polymer ?
#
loop_
_entity_poly.entity_id
_entity_poly.type
_entity_poly.pdbx_seq_one_letter_code
_entity_poly.pdbx_strand_id
1 'polypeptide(L)'
;MATRRPPAVAVRRAEPRDAEAMQAIFAAPGAQAGTLQMPLPSVEMWRKRLAEFPPDDYLLVAEAGGEVVGNCGLHAAARSPRRRHAGSVGISVRDDWQGRGVGTALLAAAIDLADRWIGYTRLELTVYEDNAAALALYRKFGFEVEGTLRQYALRGGAYVDAHAMARLRPPVAAATPAAGVQRKATRTLRKRGGR
;
A
#
# COMPACT_ATOMS: atom_id res chain seq x y z
N MET A 1 35.03 3.97 17.48
CA MET A 1 34.24 4.46 16.32
C MET A 1 32.82 4.68 16.79
N ALA A 2 32.30 5.90 16.82
CA ALA A 2 30.93 6.20 17.21
C ALA A 2 29.99 5.66 16.13
N THR A 3 29.15 4.68 16.46
CA THR A 3 28.08 4.17 15.60
C THR A 3 27.07 5.30 15.39
N ARG A 4 27.17 6.01 14.28
CA ARG A 4 26.22 7.06 13.89
C ARG A 4 24.83 6.42 13.78
N ARG A 5 23.91 6.85 14.61
CA ARG A 5 22.50 6.40 14.55
C ARG A 5 22.01 6.60 13.11
N PRO A 6 21.37 5.59 12.49
CA PRO A 6 20.85 5.74 11.15
C PRO A 6 19.88 6.93 11.09
N PRO A 7 19.87 7.69 9.98
CA PRO A 7 18.97 8.82 9.84
C PRO A 7 17.51 8.38 10.00
N ALA A 8 16.69 9.26 10.57
CA ALA A 8 15.26 9.00 10.72
C ALA A 8 14.61 8.78 9.33
N VAL A 9 13.72 7.80 9.25
CA VAL A 9 12.95 7.51 8.04
C VAL A 9 11.66 8.33 8.09
N ALA A 10 11.46 9.20 7.09
CA ALA A 10 10.21 9.91 6.87
C ALA A 10 9.45 9.25 5.72
N VAL A 11 8.12 9.15 5.84
CA VAL A 11 7.27 8.61 4.78
C VAL A 11 6.41 9.74 4.23
N ARG A 12 6.38 9.88 2.89
CA ARG A 12 5.56 10.85 2.18
C ARG A 12 4.98 10.27 0.89
N ARG A 13 4.05 10.95 0.27
CA ARG A 13 3.56 10.60 -1.06
C ARG A 13 4.68 10.77 -2.08
N ALA A 14 4.75 9.86 -3.05
CA ALA A 14 5.67 9.97 -4.18
C ALA A 14 5.28 11.15 -5.08
N GLU A 15 6.27 11.79 -5.67
CA GLU A 15 6.12 12.91 -6.60
C GLU A 15 6.88 12.61 -7.92
N PRO A 16 6.58 13.30 -9.01
CA PRO A 16 7.28 13.08 -10.29
C PRO A 16 8.82 13.19 -10.20
N ARG A 17 9.33 14.00 -9.28
CA ARG A 17 10.77 14.15 -9.01
C ARG A 17 11.45 12.89 -8.46
N ASP A 18 10.66 11.92 -7.97
CA ASP A 18 11.20 10.67 -7.41
C ASP A 18 11.51 9.61 -8.48
N ALA A 19 11.31 9.93 -9.77
CA ALA A 19 11.43 8.97 -10.88
C ALA A 19 12.81 8.31 -10.96
N GLU A 20 13.88 9.07 -10.76
CA GLU A 20 15.26 8.56 -10.76
C GLU A 20 15.50 7.59 -9.61
N ALA A 21 15.00 7.93 -8.41
CA ALA A 21 15.12 7.07 -7.24
C ALA A 21 14.30 5.78 -7.39
N MET A 22 13.09 5.89 -7.95
CA MET A 22 12.25 4.72 -8.25
C MET A 22 12.93 3.81 -9.26
N GLN A 23 13.50 4.36 -10.33
CA GLN A 23 14.27 3.61 -11.31
C GLN A 23 15.45 2.86 -10.62
N ALA A 24 16.22 3.56 -9.78
CA ALA A 24 17.37 2.98 -9.07
C ALA A 24 16.95 1.84 -8.13
N ILE A 25 15.84 1.99 -7.36
CA ILE A 25 15.31 0.95 -6.48
C ILE A 25 14.95 -0.30 -7.31
N PHE A 26 14.21 -0.13 -8.41
CA PHE A 26 13.73 -1.27 -9.20
C PHE A 26 14.76 -1.84 -10.19
N ALA A 27 15.86 -1.14 -10.43
CA ALA A 27 17.02 -1.70 -11.14
C ALA A 27 17.87 -2.61 -10.25
N ALA A 28 17.74 -2.52 -8.93
CA ALA A 28 18.52 -3.30 -7.98
C ALA A 28 18.13 -4.79 -7.99
N PRO A 29 19.09 -5.71 -7.78
CA PRO A 29 18.82 -7.15 -7.77
C PRO A 29 17.75 -7.60 -6.78
N GLY A 30 17.71 -7.02 -5.59
CA GLY A 30 16.71 -7.37 -4.56
C GLY A 30 15.29 -7.04 -4.99
N ALA A 31 15.06 -5.89 -5.63
CA ALA A 31 13.75 -5.53 -6.14
C ALA A 31 13.34 -6.41 -7.33
N GLN A 32 14.27 -6.75 -8.23
CA GLN A 32 13.99 -7.67 -9.35
C GLN A 32 13.67 -9.09 -8.85
N ALA A 33 14.39 -9.57 -7.82
CA ALA A 33 14.13 -10.86 -7.21
C ALA A 33 12.83 -10.90 -6.39
N GLY A 34 12.41 -9.76 -5.81
CA GLY A 34 11.29 -9.68 -4.87
C GLY A 34 9.97 -9.15 -5.45
N THR A 35 9.93 -8.73 -6.72
CA THR A 35 8.75 -8.12 -7.35
C THR A 35 8.51 -8.65 -8.76
N LEU A 36 7.34 -8.31 -9.33
CA LEU A 36 7.03 -8.59 -10.74
C LEU A 36 7.57 -7.54 -11.72
N GLN A 37 8.41 -6.61 -11.25
CA GLN A 37 8.97 -5.60 -12.15
C GLN A 37 10.00 -6.22 -13.11
N MET A 38 9.92 -5.78 -14.35
CA MET A 38 10.86 -6.24 -15.39
C MET A 38 12.25 -5.62 -15.17
N PRO A 39 13.31 -6.34 -15.50
CA PRO A 39 14.67 -5.79 -15.55
C PRO A 39 14.76 -4.55 -16.45
N LEU A 40 15.81 -3.74 -16.23
CA LEU A 40 16.14 -2.58 -17.06
C LEU A 40 15.03 -1.48 -17.07
N PRO A 41 14.51 -1.06 -15.91
CA PRO A 41 13.55 0.03 -15.87
C PRO A 41 14.19 1.34 -16.34
N SER A 42 13.45 2.17 -17.09
CA SER A 42 13.93 3.49 -17.47
C SER A 42 13.38 4.58 -16.55
N VAL A 43 14.12 5.67 -16.40
CA VAL A 43 13.66 6.87 -15.66
C VAL A 43 12.40 7.44 -16.32
N GLU A 44 12.36 7.49 -17.66
CA GLU A 44 11.21 8.03 -18.39
C GLU A 44 9.93 7.21 -18.14
N MET A 45 10.04 5.89 -18.09
CA MET A 45 8.92 5.01 -17.71
C MET A 45 8.40 5.38 -16.31
N TRP A 46 9.30 5.59 -15.34
CA TRP A 46 8.90 5.97 -13.99
C TRP A 46 8.32 7.37 -13.92
N ARG A 47 8.88 8.34 -14.66
CA ARG A 47 8.35 9.71 -14.75
C ARG A 47 6.91 9.71 -15.26
N LYS A 48 6.65 8.97 -16.35
CA LYS A 48 5.31 8.79 -16.88
C LYS A 48 4.38 8.10 -15.88
N ARG A 49 4.81 7.00 -15.28
CA ARG A 49 4.02 6.26 -14.29
C ARG A 49 3.64 7.12 -13.08
N LEU A 50 4.55 7.95 -12.58
CA LEU A 50 4.27 8.86 -11.47
C LEU A 50 3.31 10.00 -11.87
N ALA A 51 3.44 10.53 -13.07
CA ALA A 51 2.55 11.59 -13.58
C ALA A 51 1.13 11.09 -13.85
N GLU A 52 0.98 9.85 -14.31
CA GLU A 52 -0.31 9.21 -14.64
C GLU A 52 -0.83 8.30 -13.50
N PHE A 53 -0.29 8.44 -12.29
CA PHE A 53 -0.69 7.58 -11.17
C PHE A 53 -2.18 7.80 -10.83
N PRO A 54 -2.99 6.73 -10.67
CA PRO A 54 -4.41 6.86 -10.40
C PRO A 54 -4.68 7.71 -9.16
N PRO A 55 -5.65 8.62 -9.17
CA PRO A 55 -5.90 9.56 -8.07
C PRO A 55 -6.33 8.86 -6.77
N ASP A 56 -7.02 7.73 -6.89
CA ASP A 56 -7.53 6.94 -5.75
C ASP A 56 -6.51 5.95 -5.18
N ASP A 57 -5.36 5.80 -5.87
CA ASP A 57 -4.26 4.96 -5.41
C ASP A 57 -3.20 5.82 -4.70
N TYR A 58 -2.42 5.20 -3.83
CA TYR A 58 -1.36 5.87 -3.08
C TYR A 58 -0.02 5.19 -3.34
N LEU A 59 0.93 5.97 -3.80
CA LEU A 59 2.33 5.56 -3.84
C LEU A 59 3.09 6.37 -2.80
N LEU A 60 3.62 5.69 -1.79
CA LEU A 60 4.42 6.27 -0.72
C LEU A 60 5.90 6.02 -1.00
N VAL A 61 6.73 6.95 -0.59
CA VAL A 61 8.19 6.79 -0.56
C VAL A 61 8.70 6.98 0.86
N ALA A 62 9.74 6.24 1.20
CA ALA A 62 10.52 6.44 2.42
C ALA A 62 11.76 7.23 2.08
N GLU A 63 11.95 8.34 2.77
CA GLU A 63 13.11 9.23 2.65
C GLU A 63 13.97 9.15 3.90
N ALA A 64 15.27 9.03 3.72
CA ALA A 64 16.26 9.01 4.80
C ALA A 64 17.52 9.71 4.35
N GLY A 65 17.98 10.70 5.11
CA GLY A 65 19.17 11.48 4.78
C GLY A 65 19.05 12.30 3.46
N GLY A 66 17.83 12.62 3.04
CA GLY A 66 17.56 13.33 1.78
C GLY A 66 17.46 12.43 0.54
N GLU A 67 17.54 11.10 0.71
CA GLU A 67 17.43 10.13 -0.37
C GLU A 67 16.15 9.28 -0.23
N VAL A 68 15.50 8.96 -1.34
CA VAL A 68 14.42 7.98 -1.37
C VAL A 68 15.03 6.58 -1.33
N VAL A 69 14.68 5.82 -0.29
CA VAL A 69 15.29 4.52 0.02
C VAL A 69 14.31 3.34 -0.03
N GLY A 70 13.05 3.61 -0.34
CA GLY A 70 12.03 2.58 -0.49
C GLY A 70 10.70 3.18 -0.92
N ASN A 71 9.78 2.32 -1.32
CA ASN A 71 8.43 2.70 -1.72
C ASN A 71 7.40 1.68 -1.27
N CYS A 72 6.13 2.13 -1.20
CA CYS A 72 4.98 1.29 -0.93
C CYS A 72 3.79 1.75 -1.77
N GLY A 73 3.27 0.88 -2.62
CA GLY A 73 2.01 1.10 -3.33
C GLY A 73 0.84 0.60 -2.49
N LEU A 74 -0.22 1.40 -2.40
CA LEU A 74 -1.51 1.01 -1.85
C LEU A 74 -2.57 1.30 -2.91
N HIS A 75 -3.21 0.26 -3.40
CA HIS A 75 -4.13 0.29 -4.54
C HIS A 75 -5.47 -0.33 -4.17
N ALA A 76 -6.54 0.03 -4.87
CA ALA A 76 -7.77 -0.76 -4.83
C ALA A 76 -7.49 -2.18 -5.35
N ALA A 77 -7.88 -3.21 -4.59
CA ALA A 77 -7.60 -4.62 -4.96
C ALA A 77 -8.34 -5.06 -6.23
N ALA A 78 -9.45 -4.41 -6.55
CA ALA A 78 -10.18 -4.61 -7.80
C ALA A 78 -11.07 -3.41 -8.11
N ARG A 79 -11.37 -3.20 -9.39
CA ARG A 79 -12.31 -2.14 -9.84
C ARG A 79 -13.78 -2.50 -9.64
N SER A 80 -14.09 -3.70 -9.13
CA SER A 80 -15.47 -4.13 -8.86
C SER A 80 -16.05 -3.44 -7.62
N PRO A 81 -17.22 -2.81 -7.70
CA PRO A 81 -17.88 -2.20 -6.53
C PRO A 81 -18.08 -3.17 -5.36
N ARG A 82 -18.20 -4.46 -5.63
CA ARG A 82 -18.35 -5.50 -4.60
C ARG A 82 -17.05 -5.76 -3.83
N ARG A 83 -15.91 -5.28 -4.32
CA ARG A 83 -14.60 -5.41 -3.69
C ARG A 83 -14.01 -4.07 -3.23
N ARG A 84 -14.81 -3.00 -3.19
CA ARG A 84 -14.38 -1.67 -2.74
C ARG A 84 -13.83 -1.63 -1.31
N HIS A 85 -14.11 -2.66 -0.51
CA HIS A 85 -13.60 -2.81 0.85
C HIS A 85 -12.19 -3.39 0.90
N ALA A 86 -11.61 -3.77 -0.22
CA ALA A 86 -10.32 -4.43 -0.30
C ALA A 86 -9.29 -3.54 -1.01
N GLY A 87 -8.11 -3.43 -0.41
CA GLY A 87 -6.93 -2.82 -0.99
C GLY A 87 -5.82 -3.83 -1.19
N SER A 88 -4.89 -3.55 -2.10
CA SER A 88 -3.66 -4.31 -2.27
C SER A 88 -2.45 -3.46 -1.88
N VAL A 89 -1.42 -4.09 -1.33
CA VAL A 89 -0.19 -3.41 -0.90
C VAL A 89 1.05 -4.12 -1.44
N GLY A 90 2.04 -3.34 -1.88
CA GLY A 90 3.33 -3.85 -2.30
C GLY A 90 4.45 -2.92 -1.86
N ILE A 91 5.60 -3.48 -1.44
CA ILE A 91 6.73 -2.73 -0.89
C ILE A 91 8.00 -3.11 -1.62
N SER A 92 8.85 -2.11 -1.87
CA SER A 92 10.25 -2.32 -2.25
C SER A 92 11.15 -1.42 -1.42
N VAL A 93 12.28 -1.97 -0.97
CA VAL A 93 13.30 -1.24 -0.21
C VAL A 93 14.64 -1.43 -0.90
N ARG A 94 15.36 -0.33 -1.09
CA ARG A 94 16.72 -0.33 -1.65
C ARG A 94 17.61 -1.32 -0.90
N ASP A 95 18.40 -2.11 -1.60
CA ASP A 95 19.10 -3.26 -1.03
C ASP A 95 20.00 -2.90 0.17
N ASP A 96 20.71 -1.79 0.08
CA ASP A 96 21.58 -1.28 1.16
C ASP A 96 20.82 -0.69 2.36
N TRP A 97 19.49 -0.55 2.25
CA TRP A 97 18.61 -0.04 3.31
C TRP A 97 17.69 -1.11 3.91
N GLN A 98 17.81 -2.34 3.47
CA GLN A 98 17.09 -3.46 4.06
C GLN A 98 17.57 -3.71 5.51
N GLY A 99 16.69 -4.27 6.34
CA GLY A 99 16.99 -4.51 7.77
C GLY A 99 17.09 -3.26 8.66
N ARG A 100 16.84 -2.04 8.12
CA ARG A 100 16.94 -0.78 8.85
C ARG A 100 15.58 -0.16 9.24
N GLY A 101 14.50 -0.95 9.17
CA GLY A 101 13.15 -0.49 9.55
C GLY A 101 12.38 0.25 8.48
N VAL A 102 12.93 0.48 7.28
CA VAL A 102 12.27 1.19 6.16
C VAL A 102 10.96 0.54 5.77
N GLY A 103 10.95 -0.79 5.55
CA GLY A 103 9.73 -1.53 5.22
C GLY A 103 8.67 -1.46 6.31
N THR A 104 9.11 -1.45 7.59
CA THR A 104 8.21 -1.27 8.73
C THR A 104 7.53 0.11 8.71
N ALA A 105 8.29 1.17 8.46
CA ALA A 105 7.76 2.54 8.38
C ALA A 105 6.76 2.69 7.21
N LEU A 106 7.11 2.17 6.03
CA LEU A 106 6.26 2.20 4.85
C LEU A 106 4.95 1.44 5.05
N LEU A 107 5.03 0.21 5.57
CA LEU A 107 3.83 -0.61 5.79
C LEU A 107 2.93 -0.02 6.87
N ALA A 108 3.51 0.52 7.95
CA ALA A 108 2.74 1.20 8.99
C ALA A 108 1.95 2.40 8.42
N ALA A 109 2.59 3.24 7.58
CA ALA A 109 1.95 4.38 6.95
C ALA A 109 0.85 3.95 5.96
N ALA A 110 1.08 2.92 5.16
CA ALA A 110 0.09 2.39 4.24
C ALA A 110 -1.13 1.80 4.97
N ILE A 111 -0.91 1.09 6.08
CA ILE A 111 -1.98 0.55 6.93
C ILE A 111 -2.76 1.68 7.61
N ASP A 112 -2.11 2.73 8.10
CA ASP A 112 -2.81 3.88 8.68
C ASP A 112 -3.73 4.56 7.66
N LEU A 113 -3.25 4.78 6.44
CA LEU A 113 -4.07 5.28 5.33
C LEU A 113 -5.26 4.36 5.04
N ALA A 114 -5.00 3.06 4.90
CA ALA A 114 -6.02 2.06 4.59
C ALA A 114 -7.09 1.99 5.68
N ASP A 115 -6.68 1.97 6.94
CA ASP A 115 -7.57 1.75 8.08
C ASP A 115 -8.37 2.99 8.46
N ARG A 116 -7.77 4.17 8.44
CA ARG A 116 -8.35 5.37 9.04
C ARG A 116 -8.91 6.36 8.03
N TRP A 117 -8.44 6.33 6.80
CA TRP A 117 -8.78 7.33 5.79
C TRP A 117 -9.55 6.75 4.61
N ILE A 118 -9.15 5.57 4.10
CA ILE A 118 -9.82 4.93 2.96
C ILE A 118 -10.95 4.01 3.44
N GLY A 119 -10.75 3.34 4.61
CA GLY A 119 -11.73 2.43 5.18
C GLY A 119 -11.66 1.01 4.63
N TYR A 120 -10.49 0.58 4.11
CA TYR A 120 -10.31 -0.81 3.73
C TYR A 120 -10.41 -1.72 4.96
N THR A 121 -11.22 -2.77 4.86
CA THR A 121 -11.32 -3.82 5.88
C THR A 121 -10.54 -5.07 5.52
N ARG A 122 -10.02 -5.14 4.29
CA ARG A 122 -9.14 -6.18 3.80
C ARG A 122 -7.97 -5.55 3.06
N LEU A 123 -6.75 -5.89 3.46
CA LEU A 123 -5.55 -5.63 2.68
C LEU A 123 -4.99 -6.96 2.21
N GLU A 124 -4.65 -7.05 0.92
CA GLU A 124 -4.11 -8.27 0.32
C GLU A 124 -2.79 -7.98 -0.39
N LEU A 125 -1.98 -9.01 -0.52
CA LEU A 125 -0.71 -8.97 -1.23
C LEU A 125 -0.33 -10.35 -1.75
N THR A 126 0.64 -10.37 -2.65
CA THR A 126 1.34 -11.59 -3.05
C THR A 126 2.82 -11.42 -2.74
N VAL A 127 3.44 -12.46 -2.20
CA VAL A 127 4.86 -12.49 -1.84
C VAL A 127 5.46 -13.82 -2.25
N TYR A 128 6.66 -13.81 -2.81
CA TYR A 128 7.35 -15.06 -3.16
C TYR A 128 7.62 -15.89 -1.91
N GLU A 129 7.45 -17.21 -2.02
CA GLU A 129 7.58 -18.15 -0.91
C GLU A 129 8.95 -18.11 -0.24
N ASP A 130 9.99 -17.84 -1.02
CA ASP A 130 11.37 -17.76 -0.55
C ASP A 130 11.77 -16.36 0.02
N ASN A 131 10.87 -15.37 0.00
CA ASN A 131 11.15 -14.05 0.54
C ASN A 131 10.87 -14.00 2.06
N ALA A 132 11.73 -14.66 2.84
CA ALA A 132 11.57 -14.77 4.29
C ALA A 132 11.49 -13.41 5.00
N ALA A 133 12.23 -12.40 4.52
CA ALA A 133 12.24 -11.06 5.13
C ALA A 133 10.88 -10.35 4.95
N ALA A 134 10.29 -10.41 3.76
CA ALA A 134 8.98 -9.83 3.49
C ALA A 134 7.88 -10.59 4.23
N LEU A 135 7.93 -11.94 4.26
CA LEU A 135 6.99 -12.77 5.02
C LEU A 135 6.99 -12.41 6.52
N ALA A 136 8.17 -12.25 7.12
CA ALA A 136 8.30 -11.84 8.52
C ALA A 136 7.72 -10.44 8.76
N LEU A 137 7.98 -9.50 7.83
CA LEU A 137 7.42 -8.15 7.90
C LEU A 137 5.88 -8.19 7.85
N TYR A 138 5.30 -8.88 6.88
CA TYR A 138 3.84 -8.93 6.71
C TYR A 138 3.15 -9.61 7.90
N ARG A 139 3.69 -10.73 8.39
CA ARG A 139 3.17 -11.39 9.61
C ARG A 139 3.19 -10.49 10.83
N LYS A 140 4.22 -9.66 11.02
CA LYS A 140 4.30 -8.66 12.09
C LYS A 140 3.13 -7.68 12.09
N PHE A 141 2.56 -7.40 10.91
CA PHE A 141 1.42 -6.48 10.73
C PHE A 141 0.07 -7.21 10.62
N GLY A 142 0.02 -8.50 10.95
CA GLY A 142 -1.22 -9.29 10.99
C GLY A 142 -1.69 -9.80 9.64
N PHE A 143 -0.80 -9.89 8.64
CA PHE A 143 -1.12 -10.62 7.41
C PHE A 143 -0.93 -12.12 7.62
N GLU A 144 -1.89 -12.90 7.14
CA GLU A 144 -1.90 -14.35 7.18
C GLU A 144 -1.87 -14.92 5.76
N VAL A 145 -1.28 -16.11 5.61
CA VAL A 145 -1.26 -16.82 4.32
C VAL A 145 -2.65 -17.44 4.09
N GLU A 146 -3.27 -17.10 2.97
CA GLU A 146 -4.56 -17.66 2.54
C GLU A 146 -4.40 -18.79 1.52
N GLY A 147 -3.26 -18.87 0.83
CA GLY A 147 -2.99 -19.91 -0.14
C GLY A 147 -1.64 -19.76 -0.83
N THR A 148 -1.23 -20.81 -1.55
CA THR A 148 -0.01 -20.80 -2.37
C THR A 148 -0.37 -20.83 -3.85
N LEU A 149 0.17 -19.88 -4.60
CA LEU A 149 0.05 -19.77 -6.04
C LEU A 149 1.24 -20.46 -6.68
N ARG A 150 1.01 -21.63 -7.25
CA ARG A 150 2.08 -22.45 -7.85
C ARG A 150 2.49 -21.89 -9.20
N GLN A 151 3.81 -21.90 -9.49
CA GLN A 151 4.38 -21.36 -10.73
C GLN A 151 3.90 -19.93 -11.03
N TYR A 152 3.85 -19.10 -9.97
CA TYR A 152 3.24 -17.77 -10.02
C TYR A 152 3.98 -16.83 -10.97
N ALA A 153 5.29 -16.90 -11.03
CA ALA A 153 6.08 -16.01 -11.87
C ALA A 153 7.33 -16.71 -12.42
N LEU A 154 7.79 -16.24 -13.58
CA LEU A 154 9.11 -16.60 -14.13
C LEU A 154 10.15 -15.63 -13.54
N ARG A 155 11.15 -16.16 -12.85
CA ARG A 155 12.23 -15.39 -12.25
C ARG A 155 13.58 -16.06 -12.54
N GLY A 156 14.45 -15.36 -13.25
CA GLY A 156 15.77 -15.90 -13.60
C GLY A 156 15.74 -17.20 -14.41
N GLY A 157 14.72 -17.40 -15.26
CA GLY A 157 14.56 -18.60 -16.08
C GLY A 157 13.85 -19.78 -15.39
N ALA A 158 13.44 -19.65 -14.12
CA ALA A 158 12.69 -20.66 -13.38
C ALA A 158 11.35 -20.13 -12.89
N TYR A 159 10.33 -20.99 -12.83
CA TYR A 159 9.06 -20.65 -12.20
C TYR A 159 9.20 -20.73 -10.68
N VAL A 160 8.61 -19.74 -10.00
CA VAL A 160 8.62 -19.62 -8.54
C VAL A 160 7.20 -19.53 -8.01
N ASP A 161 6.99 -20.10 -6.83
CA ASP A 161 5.71 -20.06 -6.14
C ASP A 161 5.59 -18.77 -5.30
N ALA A 162 4.37 -18.37 -5.00
CA ALA A 162 4.10 -17.23 -4.15
C ALA A 162 2.94 -17.52 -3.20
N HIS A 163 2.96 -16.88 -2.03
CA HIS A 163 1.84 -16.88 -1.11
C HIS A 163 0.93 -15.70 -1.39
N ALA A 164 -0.37 -15.96 -1.48
CA ALA A 164 -1.39 -14.94 -1.31
C ALA A 164 -1.58 -14.72 0.20
N MET A 165 -1.45 -13.47 0.65
CA MET A 165 -1.63 -13.10 2.04
C MET A 165 -2.67 -12.00 2.18
N ALA A 166 -3.41 -12.01 3.29
CA ALA A 166 -4.34 -10.94 3.61
C ALA A 166 -4.30 -10.58 5.10
N ARG A 167 -4.60 -9.31 5.35
CA ARG A 167 -4.90 -8.77 6.67
C ARG A 167 -6.36 -8.35 6.69
N LEU A 168 -7.13 -8.92 7.62
CA LEU A 168 -8.53 -8.56 7.83
C LEU A 168 -8.66 -7.65 9.05
N ARG A 169 -9.42 -6.58 8.88
CA ARG A 169 -9.83 -5.71 9.99
C ARG A 169 -11.33 -5.85 10.17
N PRO A 170 -11.83 -6.07 11.40
CA PRO A 170 -13.27 -6.04 11.65
C PRO A 170 -13.85 -4.70 11.16
N PRO A 171 -15.05 -4.69 10.59
CA PRO A 171 -15.73 -3.43 10.26
C PRO A 171 -15.78 -2.57 11.52
N VAL A 172 -15.40 -1.29 11.39
CA VAL A 172 -15.62 -0.34 12.46
C VAL A 172 -17.13 -0.27 12.66
N ALA A 173 -17.61 -0.65 13.84
CA ALA A 173 -19.01 -0.47 14.19
C ALA A 173 -19.35 1.00 13.90
N ALA A 174 -20.41 1.24 13.11
CA ALA A 174 -20.86 2.59 12.85
C ALA A 174 -21.04 3.26 14.19
N ALA A 175 -20.39 4.41 14.41
CA ALA A 175 -20.59 5.20 15.62
C ALA A 175 -22.10 5.41 15.74
N THR A 176 -22.70 4.91 16.82
CA THR A 176 -24.12 5.14 17.09
C THR A 176 -24.29 6.66 17.05
N PRO A 177 -25.16 7.22 16.18
CA PRO A 177 -25.36 8.66 16.16
C PRO A 177 -25.77 9.06 17.56
N ALA A 178 -25.07 10.04 18.14
CA ALA A 178 -25.43 10.59 19.44
C ALA A 178 -26.92 10.93 19.42
N ALA A 179 -27.69 10.28 20.30
CA ALA A 179 -29.11 10.55 20.45
C ALA A 179 -29.31 12.04 20.77
N GLY A 180 -29.85 12.80 19.81
CA GLY A 180 -30.17 14.20 20.10
C GLY A 180 -30.08 15.19 18.96
N VAL A 181 -30.70 14.92 17.81
CA VAL A 181 -31.26 16.01 17.00
C VAL A 181 -32.60 15.53 16.43
N GLN A 182 -33.65 15.71 17.22
CA GLN A 182 -35.02 15.64 16.71
C GLN A 182 -35.21 16.79 15.71
N ARG A 183 -35.18 16.49 14.42
CA ARG A 183 -35.70 17.42 13.40
C ARG A 183 -37.21 17.52 13.58
N LYS A 184 -37.67 18.61 14.18
CA LYS A 184 -39.11 19.01 14.18
C LYS A 184 -39.55 19.09 12.71
N ALA A 185 -40.37 18.14 12.28
CA ALA A 185 -41.08 18.22 11.02
C ALA A 185 -42.07 19.36 11.07
N THR A 186 -41.80 20.45 10.38
CA THR A 186 -42.74 21.57 10.19
C THR A 186 -43.82 21.08 9.22
N ARG A 187 -44.98 20.72 9.78
CA ARG A 187 -46.18 20.35 9.04
C ARG A 187 -46.85 21.60 8.48
N THR A 188 -46.57 21.95 7.24
CA THR A 188 -47.28 23.02 6.53
C THR A 188 -48.64 22.51 6.10
N LEU A 189 -49.68 22.97 6.84
CA LEU A 189 -51.07 22.78 6.49
C LEU A 189 -51.40 23.62 5.23
N ARG A 190 -51.56 22.98 4.09
CA ARG A 190 -52.21 23.59 2.92
C ARG A 190 -53.72 23.69 3.18
N LYS A 191 -54.23 24.94 3.49
CA LYS A 191 -55.64 25.25 3.41
C LYS A 191 -56.11 25.11 1.95
N ARG A 192 -57.02 24.18 1.72
CA ARG A 192 -57.91 24.21 0.55
C ARG A 192 -58.97 25.26 0.79
N GLY A 193 -58.93 26.35 0.04
CA GLY A 193 -60.06 27.27 -0.13
C GLY A 193 -60.86 26.85 -1.35
N GLY A 194 -62.09 26.52 -1.16
CA GLY A 194 -63.03 26.29 -2.23
C GLY A 194 -63.59 27.59 -2.79
N ARG A 195 -63.85 27.58 -4.05
CA ARG A 195 -65.06 28.02 -4.79
C ARG A 195 -64.88 27.69 -6.24
#